data_80d5b0f1f36219f2e750ad3bbfa88682
#
_entry.id   80d5b0f1f36219f2e750ad3bbfa88682
#
_cell.length_a   1.000
_cell.length_b   1.000
_cell.length_c   1.000
_cell.angle_alpha   90.00
_cell.angle_beta   90.00
_cell.angle_gamma   90.00
#
_symmetry.space_group_name_H-M   'P 1'
#
loop_
_entity.id
_entity.type
_entity.pdbx_description
1 polymer ?
#
loop_
_entity_poly.entity_id
_entity_poly.type
_entity_poly.pdbx_seq_one_letter_code
_entity_poly.pdbx_strand_id
1 'polypeptide(L)'
;DILIYQATHVPVGDDQKQHLELARDIAASFNQHYAGGDTFFTMPEPVIMGEATRVMSLRDGTAKMSKSAESDMSRINLTDDADTIANKIRKAKTDPGAVPSNKEEAEGRPEALNLLTIYGALSDTSAEASMAEFGGQQFSVLKNALSDLAVAKLTPITSRMNELLTDPAEIDAILAKGAEKARALSQPTVDETMKLMGFWS
;
A
#
# COMPACT_ATOMS: atom_id res chain seq x y z
N ASP A 1 -6.40 15.53 -4.69
CA ASP A 1 -6.94 14.16 -4.63
C ASP A 1 -7.87 13.89 -3.45
N ILE A 2 -7.85 14.69 -2.38
CA ILE A 2 -8.65 14.46 -1.17
C ILE A 2 -9.78 15.47 -1.09
N LEU A 3 -9.44 16.76 -0.99
CA LEU A 3 -10.40 17.83 -0.68
C LEU A 3 -11.42 18.08 -1.80
N ILE A 4 -11.01 18.00 -3.08
CA ILE A 4 -11.92 18.20 -4.21
C ILE A 4 -13.04 17.16 -4.29
N TYR A 5 -12.86 15.99 -3.66
CA TYR A 5 -13.87 14.92 -3.58
C TYR A 5 -14.66 14.94 -2.26
N GLN A 6 -14.40 15.91 -1.38
CA GLN A 6 -15.03 15.98 -0.05
C GLN A 6 -14.87 14.68 0.75
N ALA A 7 -13.69 14.04 0.64
CA ALA A 7 -13.43 12.76 1.28
C ALA A 7 -13.53 12.90 2.81
N THR A 8 -14.33 12.03 3.42
CA THR A 8 -14.48 11.96 4.88
C THR A 8 -13.44 11.07 5.54
N HIS A 9 -13.07 9.96 4.86
CA HIS A 9 -12.11 8.97 5.34
C HIS A 9 -11.16 8.59 4.21
N VAL A 10 -9.86 8.54 4.52
CA VAL A 10 -8.82 8.24 3.54
C VAL A 10 -7.99 7.06 4.02
N PRO A 11 -8.11 5.88 3.39
CA PRO A 11 -7.23 4.74 3.69
C PRO A 11 -5.78 5.07 3.32
N VAL A 12 -4.90 5.03 4.29
CA VAL A 12 -3.48 5.38 4.12
C VAL A 12 -2.58 4.47 4.95
N GLY A 13 -1.35 4.27 4.48
CA GLY A 13 -0.28 3.75 5.33
C GLY A 13 0.31 4.84 6.23
N ASP A 14 1.06 4.44 7.24
CA ASP A 14 1.70 5.38 8.20
C ASP A 14 2.60 6.41 7.52
N ASP A 15 3.20 6.07 6.37
CA ASP A 15 4.06 6.97 5.61
C ASP A 15 3.31 8.12 4.92
N GLN A 16 1.98 8.07 4.82
CA GLN A 16 1.13 9.11 4.23
C GLN A 16 0.41 9.98 5.27
N LYS A 17 0.56 9.69 6.56
CA LYS A 17 -0.13 10.41 7.63
C LYS A 17 0.15 11.91 7.62
N GLN A 18 1.40 12.31 7.41
CA GLN A 18 1.78 13.73 7.35
C GLN A 18 1.13 14.47 6.16
N HIS A 19 0.96 13.81 5.02
CA HIS A 19 0.27 14.40 3.87
C HIS A 19 -1.22 14.62 4.15
N LEU A 20 -1.82 13.71 4.92
CA LEU A 20 -3.22 13.88 5.33
C LEU A 20 -3.38 14.99 6.40
N GLU A 21 -2.44 15.14 7.32
CA GLU A 21 -2.40 16.26 8.24
C GLU A 21 -2.33 17.60 7.50
N LEU A 22 -1.47 17.70 6.48
CA LEU A 22 -1.40 18.89 5.61
C LEU A 22 -2.74 19.15 4.90
N ALA A 23 -3.43 18.11 4.39
CA ALA A 23 -4.74 18.28 3.78
C ALA A 23 -5.77 18.82 4.78
N ARG A 24 -5.74 18.37 6.02
CA ARG A 24 -6.59 18.88 7.12
C ARG A 24 -6.30 20.34 7.44
N ASP A 25 -5.02 20.72 7.52
CA ASP A 25 -4.61 22.10 7.78
C ASP A 25 -5.08 23.03 6.66
N ILE A 26 -4.95 22.60 5.40
CA ILE A 26 -5.46 23.34 4.24
C ILE A 26 -7.00 23.49 4.32
N ALA A 27 -7.73 22.42 4.62
CA ALA A 27 -9.18 22.45 4.78
C ALA A 27 -9.61 23.41 5.90
N ALA A 28 -8.98 23.32 7.07
CA ALA A 28 -9.27 24.21 8.20
C ALA A 28 -8.98 25.67 7.87
N SER A 29 -7.84 25.95 7.26
CA SER A 29 -7.46 27.32 6.85
C SER A 29 -8.43 27.88 5.82
N PHE A 30 -8.81 27.08 4.82
CA PHE A 30 -9.78 27.50 3.79
C PHE A 30 -11.16 27.80 4.42
N ASN A 31 -11.68 26.91 5.23
CA ASN A 31 -12.96 27.09 5.94
C ASN A 31 -12.98 28.39 6.75
N GLN A 32 -11.88 28.69 7.44
CA GLN A 32 -11.77 29.89 8.25
C GLN A 32 -11.69 31.18 7.43
N HIS A 33 -10.92 31.20 6.35
CA HIS A 33 -10.59 32.44 5.63
C HIS A 33 -11.52 32.75 4.46
N TYR A 34 -12.07 31.70 3.81
CA TYR A 34 -12.87 31.86 2.59
C TYR A 34 -14.34 31.45 2.76
N ALA A 35 -14.65 30.55 3.70
CA ALA A 35 -16.02 30.13 3.97
C ALA A 35 -16.62 30.80 5.23
N GLY A 36 -15.98 31.84 5.77
CA GLY A 36 -16.48 32.59 6.93
C GLY A 36 -16.54 31.79 8.24
N GLY A 37 -15.84 30.67 8.32
CA GLY A 37 -15.86 29.74 9.45
C GLY A 37 -16.84 28.59 9.28
N ASP A 38 -17.66 28.59 8.20
CA ASP A 38 -18.51 27.46 7.87
C ASP A 38 -17.69 26.27 7.31
N THR A 39 -18.24 25.07 7.45
CA THR A 39 -17.60 23.86 6.92
C THR A 39 -17.86 23.74 5.41
N PHE A 40 -16.96 24.24 4.59
CA PHE A 40 -16.97 23.99 3.15
C PHE A 40 -16.21 22.72 2.80
N PHE A 41 -14.92 22.61 3.18
CA PHE A 41 -14.18 21.36 3.06
C PHE A 41 -14.41 20.48 4.27
N THR A 42 -14.80 19.22 4.02
CA THR A 42 -14.84 18.19 5.06
C THR A 42 -13.43 17.90 5.57
N MET A 43 -13.29 17.73 6.88
CA MET A 43 -12.03 17.36 7.51
C MET A 43 -11.78 15.86 7.31
N PRO A 44 -10.81 15.44 6.47
CA PRO A 44 -10.58 14.02 6.21
C PRO A 44 -9.95 13.32 7.40
N GLU A 45 -10.43 12.11 7.73
CA GLU A 45 -9.88 11.26 8.79
C GLU A 45 -9.02 10.16 8.20
N PRO A 46 -7.81 9.87 8.76
CA PRO A 46 -7.00 8.75 8.32
C PRO A 46 -7.63 7.42 8.74
N VAL A 47 -7.66 6.46 7.83
CA VAL A 47 -8.02 5.07 8.12
C VAL A 47 -6.78 4.22 7.89
N ILE A 48 -6.12 3.84 8.98
CA ILE A 48 -4.95 2.96 8.94
C ILE A 48 -5.44 1.54 9.19
N MET A 49 -5.39 0.70 8.16
CA MET A 49 -5.91 -0.66 8.22
C MET A 49 -4.84 -1.68 7.84
N GLY A 50 -4.95 -2.88 8.43
CA GLY A 50 -4.15 -4.04 8.09
C GLY A 50 -2.88 -4.21 8.92
N GLU A 51 -2.37 -5.44 8.91
CA GLU A 51 -1.19 -5.86 9.66
C GLU A 51 0.13 -5.37 9.02
N ALA A 52 0.15 -5.25 7.68
CA ALA A 52 1.34 -4.88 6.91
C ALA A 52 1.27 -3.41 6.45
N THR A 53 1.17 -2.48 7.40
CA THR A 53 1.19 -1.03 7.10
C THR A 53 2.51 -0.58 6.48
N ARG A 54 3.58 -1.34 6.68
CA ARG A 54 4.91 -1.09 6.12
C ARG A 54 5.61 -2.39 5.76
N VAL A 55 5.75 -2.68 4.47
CA VAL A 55 6.50 -3.83 3.96
C VAL A 55 7.96 -3.46 3.78
N MET A 56 8.86 -4.29 4.29
CA MET A 56 10.30 -4.07 4.23
C MET A 56 10.92 -4.82 3.05
N SER A 57 12.14 -4.41 2.66
CA SER A 57 12.91 -5.03 1.60
C SER A 57 13.17 -6.52 1.87
N LEU A 58 13.11 -7.36 0.84
CA LEU A 58 13.46 -8.77 0.94
C LEU A 58 14.97 -9.00 1.16
N ARG A 59 15.79 -7.97 0.97
CA ARG A 59 17.25 -8.03 1.14
C ARG A 59 17.75 -7.32 2.39
N ASP A 60 16.91 -6.51 3.02
CA ASP A 60 17.21 -5.75 4.23
C ASP A 60 15.92 -5.45 4.99
N GLY A 61 15.66 -6.20 6.06
CA GLY A 61 14.45 -6.05 6.87
C GLY A 61 14.36 -4.72 7.63
N THR A 62 15.42 -3.91 7.61
CA THR A 62 15.42 -2.56 8.23
C THR A 62 15.08 -1.45 7.24
N ALA A 63 15.18 -1.72 5.93
CA ALA A 63 14.89 -0.75 4.87
C ALA A 63 13.51 -0.99 4.26
N LYS A 64 12.73 0.08 4.02
CA LYS A 64 11.44 0.00 3.34
C LYS A 64 11.59 -0.58 1.93
N MET A 65 10.69 -1.46 1.50
CA MET A 65 10.60 -1.92 0.12
C MET A 65 10.36 -0.72 -0.81
N SER A 66 11.23 -0.53 -1.81
CA SER A 66 11.19 0.65 -2.67
C SER A 66 11.35 0.29 -4.14
N LYS A 67 10.59 0.98 -5.01
CA LYS A 67 10.72 0.87 -6.47
C LYS A 67 12.09 1.32 -6.97
N SER A 68 12.72 2.27 -6.29
CA SER A 68 14.02 2.84 -6.65
C SER A 68 15.20 2.09 -6.05
N ALA A 69 14.98 0.98 -5.33
CA ALA A 69 16.07 0.17 -4.82
C ALA A 69 16.91 -0.38 -5.99
N GLU A 70 18.24 -0.35 -5.85
CA GLU A 70 19.18 -0.77 -6.89
C GLU A 70 18.97 -2.23 -7.29
N SER A 71 18.78 -3.11 -6.32
CA SER A 71 18.54 -4.53 -6.56
C SER A 71 17.06 -4.84 -6.75
N ASP A 72 16.70 -5.42 -7.90
CA ASP A 72 15.34 -5.92 -8.15
C ASP A 72 14.94 -7.06 -7.22
N MET A 73 15.91 -7.80 -6.67
CA MET A 73 15.69 -8.85 -5.67
C MET A 73 15.20 -8.32 -4.31
N SER A 74 15.17 -6.99 -4.11
CA SER A 74 14.72 -6.35 -2.88
C SER A 74 13.19 -6.23 -2.77
N ARG A 75 12.47 -6.41 -3.88
CA ARG A 75 11.02 -6.18 -4.00
C ARG A 75 10.35 -7.21 -4.89
N ILE A 76 9.03 -7.33 -4.75
CA ILE A 76 8.17 -8.04 -5.70
C ILE A 76 7.43 -6.97 -6.52
N ASN A 77 7.55 -7.05 -7.85
CA ASN A 77 6.79 -6.20 -8.77
C ASN A 77 5.51 -6.93 -9.18
N LEU A 78 4.43 -6.20 -9.43
CA LEU A 78 3.18 -6.81 -9.94
C LEU A 78 3.31 -7.34 -11.37
N THR A 79 4.43 -7.05 -12.04
CA THR A 79 4.80 -7.60 -13.35
C THR A 79 5.68 -8.85 -13.27
N ASP A 80 6.11 -9.26 -12.06
CA ASP A 80 6.92 -10.47 -11.89
C ASP A 80 6.05 -11.71 -12.18
N ASP A 81 6.60 -12.67 -12.93
CA ASP A 81 5.95 -13.96 -13.12
C ASP A 81 6.09 -14.85 -11.86
N ALA A 82 5.39 -15.97 -11.88
CA ALA A 82 5.35 -16.90 -10.75
C ALA A 82 6.75 -17.40 -10.33
N ASP A 83 7.60 -17.73 -11.31
CA ASP A 83 8.96 -18.22 -11.06
C ASP A 83 9.85 -17.12 -10.45
N THR A 84 9.72 -15.89 -10.93
CA THR A 84 10.43 -14.73 -10.40
C THR A 84 10.01 -14.42 -8.98
N ILE A 85 8.69 -14.41 -8.67
CA ILE A 85 8.16 -14.22 -7.32
C ILE A 85 8.72 -15.28 -6.37
N ALA A 86 8.59 -16.55 -6.72
CA ALA A 86 9.09 -17.66 -5.92
C ALA A 86 10.62 -17.59 -5.70
N ASN A 87 11.38 -17.23 -6.74
CA ASN A 87 12.82 -17.07 -6.64
C ASN A 87 13.22 -15.90 -5.71
N LYS A 88 12.54 -14.75 -5.80
CA LYS A 88 12.79 -13.59 -4.92
C LYS A 88 12.52 -13.92 -3.46
N ILE A 89 11.43 -14.63 -3.15
CA ILE A 89 11.11 -15.07 -1.79
C ILE A 89 12.12 -16.10 -1.28
N ARG A 90 12.46 -17.11 -2.07
CA ARG A 90 13.48 -18.10 -1.68
C ARG A 90 14.83 -17.46 -1.36
N LYS A 91 15.24 -16.44 -2.12
CA LYS A 91 16.48 -15.69 -1.93
C LYS A 91 16.36 -14.51 -0.97
N ALA A 92 15.20 -14.27 -0.38
CA ALA A 92 15.05 -13.25 0.66
C ALA A 92 16.04 -13.51 1.81
N LYS A 93 16.62 -12.42 2.35
CA LYS A 93 17.57 -12.53 3.45
C LYS A 93 16.87 -13.06 4.70
N THR A 94 17.55 -13.94 5.43
CA THR A 94 17.15 -14.44 6.75
C THR A 94 18.40 -14.70 7.58
N ASP A 95 18.26 -14.69 8.88
CA ASP A 95 19.29 -15.12 9.82
C ASP A 95 19.39 -16.66 9.88
N PRO A 96 20.42 -17.23 10.53
CA PRO A 96 20.63 -18.68 10.61
C PRO A 96 19.76 -19.40 11.65
N GLY A 97 18.95 -18.69 12.45
CA GLY A 97 18.08 -19.27 13.47
C GLY A 97 16.86 -19.98 12.88
N ALA A 98 16.07 -20.59 13.73
CA ALA A 98 14.74 -21.04 13.37
C ALA A 98 13.76 -19.85 13.23
N VAL A 99 12.61 -20.06 12.60
CA VAL A 99 11.53 -19.06 12.56
C VAL A 99 11.10 -18.71 13.99
N PRO A 100 11.01 -17.42 14.37
CA PRO A 100 10.58 -17.05 15.73
C PRO A 100 9.14 -17.48 16.00
N SER A 101 8.87 -17.96 17.21
CA SER A 101 7.57 -18.47 17.64
C SER A 101 6.70 -17.38 18.30
N ASN A 102 7.30 -16.25 18.67
CA ASN A 102 6.65 -15.15 19.38
C ASN A 102 7.39 -13.82 19.13
N LYS A 103 6.85 -12.72 19.66
CA LYS A 103 7.43 -11.37 19.47
C LYS A 103 8.81 -11.21 20.11
N GLU A 104 9.02 -11.81 21.27
CA GLU A 104 10.28 -11.75 22.00
C GLU A 104 11.42 -12.40 21.18
N GLU A 105 11.14 -13.55 20.56
CA GLU A 105 12.11 -14.23 19.67
C GLU A 105 12.31 -13.50 18.34
N ALA A 106 11.35 -12.70 17.91
CA ALA A 106 11.44 -11.87 16.69
C ALA A 106 12.18 -10.55 16.92
N GLU A 107 12.40 -10.14 18.18
CA GLU A 107 13.12 -8.92 18.51
C GLU A 107 14.56 -8.96 17.97
N GLY A 108 14.96 -7.88 17.28
CA GLY A 108 16.27 -7.81 16.62
C GLY A 108 16.43 -8.67 15.36
N ARG A 109 15.33 -9.28 14.85
CA ARG A 109 15.32 -10.14 13.65
C ARG A 109 14.39 -9.58 12.57
N PRO A 110 14.70 -8.40 12.01
CA PRO A 110 13.79 -7.67 11.13
C PRO A 110 13.45 -8.42 9.83
N GLU A 111 14.37 -9.23 9.29
CA GLU A 111 14.11 -10.04 8.10
C GLU A 111 13.08 -11.15 8.37
N ALA A 112 13.19 -11.81 9.53
CA ALA A 112 12.22 -12.83 9.95
C ALA A 112 10.83 -12.22 10.15
N LEU A 113 10.75 -11.11 10.89
CA LEU A 113 9.50 -10.38 11.12
C LEU A 113 8.87 -9.92 9.82
N ASN A 114 9.66 -9.40 8.86
CA ASN A 114 9.14 -8.98 7.56
C ASN A 114 8.46 -10.12 6.78
N LEU A 115 9.10 -11.31 6.69
CA LEU A 115 8.51 -12.45 5.99
C LEU A 115 7.23 -12.96 6.65
N LEU A 116 7.19 -13.00 8.00
CA LEU A 116 6.02 -13.38 8.77
C LEU A 116 4.86 -12.37 8.60
N THR A 117 5.19 -11.08 8.59
CA THR A 117 4.22 -10.01 8.34
C THR A 117 3.65 -10.10 6.92
N ILE A 118 4.49 -10.34 5.91
CA ILE A 118 4.02 -10.52 4.53
C ILE A 118 3.13 -11.76 4.41
N TYR A 119 3.51 -12.86 5.05
CA TYR A 119 2.70 -14.08 5.04
C TYR A 119 1.33 -13.83 5.71
N GLY A 120 1.32 -13.23 6.89
CA GLY A 120 0.09 -12.88 7.60
C GLY A 120 -0.84 -11.99 6.76
N ALA A 121 -0.29 -10.94 6.15
CA ALA A 121 -1.07 -10.05 5.29
C ALA A 121 -1.65 -10.75 4.04
N LEU A 122 -0.89 -11.64 3.40
CA LEU A 122 -1.37 -12.37 2.22
C LEU A 122 -2.38 -13.48 2.58
N SER A 123 -2.30 -14.03 3.79
CA SER A 123 -3.23 -15.05 4.31
C SER A 123 -4.44 -14.46 5.05
N ASP A 124 -4.58 -13.13 5.09
CA ASP A 124 -5.62 -12.41 5.84
C ASP A 124 -5.57 -12.72 7.35
N THR A 125 -4.36 -12.91 7.90
CA THR A 125 -4.09 -13.16 9.32
C THR A 125 -3.05 -12.17 9.87
N SER A 126 -2.65 -12.33 11.13
CA SER A 126 -1.61 -11.49 11.73
C SER A 126 -0.21 -12.12 11.64
N ALA A 127 0.82 -11.30 11.88
CA ALA A 127 2.19 -11.80 12.01
C ALA A 127 2.34 -12.77 13.18
N GLU A 128 1.60 -12.57 14.27
CA GLU A 128 1.57 -13.49 15.42
C GLU A 128 0.97 -14.85 15.06
N ALA A 129 -0.09 -14.88 14.25
CA ALA A 129 -0.65 -16.13 13.73
C ALA A 129 0.37 -16.86 12.86
N SER A 130 1.11 -16.15 12.03
CA SER A 130 2.20 -16.71 11.23
C SER A 130 3.34 -17.26 12.10
N MET A 131 3.70 -16.56 13.19
CA MET A 131 4.66 -17.06 14.19
C MET A 131 4.18 -18.34 14.86
N ALA A 132 2.89 -18.43 15.21
CA ALA A 132 2.31 -19.63 15.81
C ALA A 132 2.31 -20.82 14.84
N GLU A 133 2.13 -20.59 13.55
CA GLU A 133 2.13 -21.62 12.50
C GLU A 133 3.54 -22.13 12.18
N PHE A 134 4.52 -21.25 12.03
CA PHE A 134 5.86 -21.58 11.55
C PHE A 134 6.94 -21.58 12.63
N GLY A 135 6.64 -21.12 13.83
CA GLY A 135 7.59 -21.00 14.93
C GLY A 135 8.39 -22.28 15.21
N GLY A 136 9.68 -22.14 15.40
CA GLY A 136 10.61 -23.26 15.60
C GLY A 136 11.00 -24.04 14.33
N GLN A 137 10.34 -23.81 13.21
CA GLN A 137 10.66 -24.45 11.93
C GLN A 137 11.81 -23.75 11.20
N GLN A 138 12.33 -24.40 10.19
CA GLN A 138 13.36 -23.78 9.33
C GLN A 138 12.72 -22.75 8.37
N PHE A 139 13.47 -21.70 8.04
CA PHE A 139 13.01 -20.68 7.07
C PHE A 139 12.66 -21.24 5.69
N SER A 140 13.21 -22.37 5.29
CA SER A 140 12.83 -23.03 4.03
C SER A 140 11.36 -23.39 3.99
N VAL A 141 10.77 -23.81 5.12
CA VAL A 141 9.33 -24.16 5.22
C VAL A 141 8.48 -22.89 5.06
N LEU A 142 8.75 -21.83 5.83
CA LEU A 142 8.07 -20.55 5.71
C LEU A 142 8.19 -19.96 4.30
N LYS A 143 9.40 -19.99 3.72
CA LYS A 143 9.63 -19.42 2.38
C LYS A 143 8.90 -20.20 1.28
N ASN A 144 8.80 -21.51 1.38
CA ASN A 144 8.03 -22.31 0.43
C ASN A 144 6.54 -21.97 0.54
N ALA A 145 5.97 -22.00 1.76
CA ALA A 145 4.57 -21.62 1.99
C ALA A 145 4.28 -20.18 1.52
N LEU A 146 5.17 -19.23 1.84
CA LEU A 146 5.04 -17.84 1.39
C LEU A 146 5.14 -17.71 -0.14
N SER A 147 6.01 -18.48 -0.79
CA SER A 147 6.13 -18.49 -2.26
C SER A 147 4.84 -18.98 -2.90
N ASP A 148 4.30 -20.09 -2.44
CA ASP A 148 3.04 -20.66 -2.97
C ASP A 148 1.87 -19.70 -2.77
N LEU A 149 1.76 -19.11 -1.58
CA LEU A 149 0.72 -18.13 -1.25
C LEU A 149 0.85 -16.85 -2.10
N ALA A 150 2.06 -16.28 -2.20
CA ALA A 150 2.30 -15.07 -2.98
C ALA A 150 2.03 -15.29 -4.48
N VAL A 151 2.46 -16.41 -5.03
CA VAL A 151 2.14 -16.78 -6.42
C VAL A 151 0.62 -16.90 -6.61
N ALA A 152 -0.08 -17.60 -5.72
CA ALA A 152 -1.53 -17.76 -5.82
C ALA A 152 -2.29 -16.42 -5.75
N LYS A 153 -1.87 -15.50 -4.87
CA LYS A 153 -2.52 -14.19 -4.69
C LYS A 153 -2.15 -13.17 -5.77
N LEU A 154 -0.92 -13.18 -6.27
CA LEU A 154 -0.42 -12.17 -7.20
C LEU A 154 -0.61 -12.54 -8.67
N THR A 155 -0.57 -13.82 -9.04
CA THR A 155 -0.72 -14.27 -10.44
C THR A 155 -1.98 -13.72 -11.13
N PRO A 156 -3.17 -13.69 -10.51
CA PRO A 156 -4.35 -13.09 -11.16
C PRO A 156 -4.16 -11.61 -11.49
N ILE A 157 -3.47 -10.86 -10.62
CA ILE A 157 -3.16 -9.44 -10.83
C ILE A 157 -2.16 -9.28 -11.97
N THR A 158 -1.06 -10.04 -11.93
CA THR A 158 -0.02 -10.04 -12.97
C THR A 158 -0.59 -10.41 -14.34
N SER A 159 -1.45 -11.43 -14.40
CA SER A 159 -2.10 -11.86 -15.64
C SER A 159 -2.97 -10.74 -16.22
N ARG A 160 -3.78 -10.07 -15.39
CA ARG A 160 -4.61 -8.95 -15.84
C ARG A 160 -3.79 -7.72 -16.26
N MET A 161 -2.70 -7.42 -15.54
CA MET A 161 -1.76 -6.36 -15.95
C MET A 161 -1.16 -6.64 -17.32
N ASN A 162 -0.67 -7.85 -17.55
CA ASN A 162 -0.06 -8.23 -18.83
C ASN A 162 -1.08 -8.19 -19.97
N GLU A 163 -2.31 -8.63 -19.74
CA GLU A 163 -3.41 -8.52 -20.70
C GLU A 163 -3.65 -7.05 -21.10
N LEU A 164 -3.81 -6.16 -20.11
CA LEU A 164 -4.02 -4.74 -20.35
C LEU A 164 -2.83 -4.08 -21.07
N LEU A 165 -1.60 -4.46 -20.75
CA LEU A 165 -0.40 -3.95 -21.42
C LEU A 165 -0.31 -4.33 -22.90
N THR A 166 -1.01 -5.37 -23.33
CA THR A 166 -1.10 -5.75 -24.75
C THR A 166 -2.16 -4.98 -25.54
N ASP A 167 -3.08 -4.29 -24.83
CA ASP A 167 -4.13 -3.48 -25.45
C ASP A 167 -4.15 -2.05 -24.87
N PRO A 168 -3.30 -1.14 -25.34
CA PRO A 168 -3.29 0.25 -24.91
C PRO A 168 -4.64 0.96 -25.12
N ALA A 169 -5.43 0.56 -26.12
CA ALA A 169 -6.73 1.18 -26.38
C ALA A 169 -7.74 0.85 -25.27
N GLU A 170 -7.69 -0.34 -24.66
CA GLU A 170 -8.49 -0.68 -23.49
C GLU A 170 -8.10 0.19 -22.31
N ILE A 171 -6.79 0.41 -22.07
CA ILE A 171 -6.29 1.28 -21.00
C ILE A 171 -6.81 2.71 -21.20
N ASP A 172 -6.71 3.25 -22.42
CA ASP A 172 -7.18 4.59 -22.74
C ASP A 172 -8.69 4.74 -22.52
N ALA A 173 -9.47 3.73 -22.87
CA ALA A 173 -10.93 3.73 -22.64
C ALA A 173 -11.26 3.71 -21.13
N ILE A 174 -10.55 2.91 -20.32
CA ILE A 174 -10.71 2.87 -18.87
C ILE A 174 -10.36 4.23 -18.26
N LEU A 175 -9.23 4.84 -18.67
CA LEU A 175 -8.79 6.14 -18.19
C LEU A 175 -9.76 7.26 -18.58
N ALA A 176 -10.27 7.27 -19.81
CA ALA A 176 -11.25 8.24 -20.28
C ALA A 176 -12.54 8.20 -19.45
N LYS A 177 -13.09 7.00 -19.25
CA LYS A 177 -14.28 6.79 -18.41
C LYS A 177 -14.03 7.19 -16.95
N GLY A 178 -12.86 6.84 -16.41
CA GLY A 178 -12.44 7.24 -15.07
C GLY A 178 -12.33 8.77 -14.93
N ALA A 179 -11.72 9.44 -15.91
CA ALA A 179 -11.58 10.90 -15.93
C ALA A 179 -12.93 11.61 -16.02
N GLU A 180 -13.88 11.12 -16.83
CA GLU A 180 -15.23 11.66 -16.90
C GLU A 180 -15.93 11.59 -15.53
N LYS A 181 -15.90 10.42 -14.88
CA LYS A 181 -16.47 10.24 -13.54
C LYS A 181 -15.79 11.14 -12.50
N ALA A 182 -14.47 11.23 -12.53
CA ALA A 182 -13.70 12.07 -11.61
C ALA A 182 -14.06 13.55 -11.77
N ARG A 183 -14.15 14.05 -13.00
CA ARG A 183 -14.57 15.44 -13.28
C ARG A 183 -15.98 15.72 -12.79
N ALA A 184 -16.93 14.83 -13.07
CA ALA A 184 -18.31 15.01 -12.63
C ALA A 184 -18.42 15.13 -11.10
N LEU A 185 -17.59 14.42 -10.34
CA LEU A 185 -17.57 14.48 -8.88
C LEU A 185 -16.82 15.70 -8.33
N SER A 186 -15.71 16.10 -8.95
CA SER A 186 -14.83 17.13 -8.42
C SER A 186 -15.18 18.54 -8.89
N GLN A 187 -15.72 18.70 -10.12
CA GLN A 187 -15.96 20.02 -10.73
C GLN A 187 -16.82 20.94 -9.86
N PRO A 188 -17.93 20.48 -9.25
CA PRO A 188 -18.74 21.35 -8.38
C PRO A 188 -17.94 21.93 -7.21
N THR A 189 -17.05 21.12 -6.60
CA THR A 189 -16.20 21.59 -5.50
C THR A 189 -15.16 22.59 -5.99
N VAL A 190 -14.56 22.35 -7.16
CA VAL A 190 -13.60 23.28 -7.76
C VAL A 190 -14.25 24.62 -8.08
N ASP A 191 -15.41 24.61 -8.74
CA ASP A 191 -16.13 25.83 -9.13
C ASP A 191 -16.50 26.68 -7.90
N GLU A 192 -17.03 26.06 -6.85
CA GLU A 192 -17.39 26.78 -5.62
C GLU A 192 -16.13 27.26 -4.86
N THR A 193 -15.02 26.49 -4.87
CA THR A 193 -13.74 26.93 -4.32
C THR A 193 -13.27 28.20 -5.03
N MET A 194 -13.26 28.19 -6.36
CA MET A 194 -12.83 29.37 -7.16
C MET A 194 -13.69 30.59 -6.88
N LYS A 195 -15.02 30.40 -6.75
CA LYS A 195 -15.96 31.46 -6.42
C LYS A 195 -15.73 32.04 -5.03
N LEU A 196 -15.54 31.20 -4.00
CA LEU A 196 -15.25 31.63 -2.63
C LEU A 196 -13.93 32.39 -2.53
N MET A 197 -12.93 32.04 -3.33
CA MET A 197 -11.65 32.74 -3.40
C MET A 197 -11.71 34.03 -4.23
N GLY A 198 -12.83 34.32 -4.90
CA GLY A 198 -12.99 35.48 -5.76
C GLY A 198 -12.36 35.37 -7.15
N PHE A 199 -12.04 34.15 -7.60
CA PHE A 199 -11.58 33.93 -8.97
C PHE A 199 -12.77 33.91 -9.94
N TRP A 200 -12.48 34.25 -11.18
CA TRP A 200 -13.47 34.18 -12.27
C TRP A 200 -13.78 32.69 -12.56
N SER A 201 -15.06 32.38 -12.68
CA SER A 201 -15.58 31.07 -13.12
C SER A 201 -16.03 31.14 -14.56
#